data_bd61f636e75dc5a267c3e09693a61eaf
#
_entry.id   bd61f636e75dc5a267c3e09693a61eaf
#
_cell.length_a   1.000
_cell.length_b   1.000
_cell.length_c   1.000
_cell.angle_alpha   90.00
_cell.angle_beta   90.00
_cell.angle_gamma   90.00
#
_symmetry.space_group_name_H-M   'P 1'
#
loop_
_entity.id
_entity.type
_entity.pdbx_description
1 polymer ?
#
loop_
_entity_poly.entity_id
_entity_poly.type
_entity_poly.pdbx_seq_one_letter_code
_entity_poly.pdbx_strand_id
1 'polypeptide(L)'
;MRSGLFTQVAHPDTIKLFDIYPSYDLVPTYEKLAKLAVEQDLYMEDNTGCHYRYHTADIGLSDAFLRVLIDQQAKIMTASDAHVPEHVGNFIGICDMKVKIHFRMFPHILRKQLRQDIPARRHG
;
A
#
# COMPACT_ATOMS: atom_id res chain seq x y z
N MET A 1 -9.94 10.19 -6.16
CA MET A 1 -9.80 8.86 -6.77
C MET A 1 -10.78 8.59 -7.93
N ARG A 2 -12.04 8.99 -7.84
CA ARG A 2 -13.05 8.67 -8.90
C ARG A 2 -12.95 9.49 -10.19
N SER A 3 -12.06 10.49 -10.25
CA SER A 3 -11.93 11.39 -11.41
C SER A 3 -11.39 10.73 -12.68
N GLY A 4 -10.68 9.60 -12.55
CA GLY A 4 -9.97 8.96 -13.65
C GLY A 4 -8.73 9.71 -14.14
N LEU A 5 -8.34 10.79 -13.45
CA LEU A 5 -7.22 11.66 -13.85
C LEU A 5 -5.86 11.25 -13.28
N PHE A 6 -5.86 10.32 -12.32
CA PHE A 6 -4.66 9.93 -11.60
C PHE A 6 -4.40 8.45 -11.72
N THR A 7 -3.13 8.06 -11.66
CA THR A 7 -2.67 6.67 -11.67
C THR A 7 -2.24 6.18 -10.29
N GLN A 8 -2.08 7.09 -9.34
CA GLN A 8 -1.54 6.82 -8.02
C GLN A 8 -2.15 7.73 -6.96
N VAL A 9 -2.24 7.21 -5.74
CA VAL A 9 -2.54 7.97 -4.52
C VAL A 9 -1.27 8.03 -3.67
N ALA A 10 -0.69 9.21 -3.57
CA ALA A 10 0.52 9.44 -2.79
C ALA A 10 0.20 9.43 -1.28
N HIS A 11 1.08 8.83 -0.49
CA HIS A 11 1.08 8.77 0.98
C HIS A 11 -0.33 8.77 1.63
N PRO A 12 -1.19 7.79 1.32
CA PRO A 12 -2.60 7.78 1.76
C PRO A 12 -2.77 7.68 3.28
N ASP A 13 -1.72 7.32 4.02
CA ASP A 13 -1.72 7.16 5.47
C ASP A 13 -1.11 8.37 6.23
N THR A 14 -1.05 9.52 5.59
CA THR A 14 -0.46 10.75 6.16
C THR A 14 -1.22 11.27 7.39
N ILE A 15 -2.43 10.79 7.63
CA ILE A 15 -3.22 11.15 8.82
C ILE A 15 -2.46 10.93 10.13
N LYS A 16 -1.53 9.97 10.16
CA LYS A 16 -0.71 9.65 11.34
C LYS A 16 0.53 10.54 11.52
N LEU A 17 0.74 11.53 10.65
CA LEU A 17 2.00 12.30 10.58
C LEU A 17 2.40 12.96 11.92
N PHE A 18 1.42 13.38 12.71
CA PHE A 18 1.63 14.04 14.00
C PHE A 18 1.19 13.19 15.18
N ASP A 19 1.17 11.86 15.02
CA ASP A 19 0.67 10.91 16.02
C ASP A 19 -0.77 11.20 16.51
N ILE A 20 -1.54 11.86 15.67
CA ILE A 20 -2.94 12.15 15.93
C ILE A 20 -3.79 11.11 15.20
N TYR A 21 -4.45 10.25 15.96
CA TYR A 21 -5.29 9.20 15.43
C TYR A 21 -6.76 9.47 15.73
N PRO A 22 -7.68 9.13 14.81
CA PRO A 22 -9.12 9.19 15.10
C PRO A 22 -9.48 8.25 16.24
N SER A 23 -10.54 8.60 16.99
CA SER A 23 -11.06 7.76 18.07
C SER A 23 -11.88 6.56 17.59
N TYR A 24 -12.14 6.44 16.30
CA TYR A 24 -12.89 5.37 15.66
C TYR A 24 -11.96 4.41 14.89
N ASP A 25 -12.47 3.20 14.61
CA ASP A 25 -11.75 2.21 13.82
C ASP A 25 -11.59 2.66 12.36
N LEU A 26 -10.34 2.70 11.88
CA LEU A 26 -10.00 3.08 10.50
C LEU A 26 -10.12 1.94 9.49
N VAL A 27 -10.22 0.69 9.93
CA VAL A 27 -10.28 -0.47 9.01
C VAL A 27 -11.41 -0.35 7.99
N PRO A 28 -12.65 0.04 8.35
CA PRO A 28 -13.70 0.24 7.34
C PRO A 28 -13.38 1.31 6.30
N THR A 29 -12.61 2.34 6.68
CA THR A 29 -12.13 3.37 5.75
C THR A 29 -11.07 2.82 4.81
N TYR A 30 -10.12 2.04 5.33
CA TYR A 30 -9.09 1.37 4.53
C TYR A 30 -9.71 0.41 3.51
N GLU A 31 -10.74 -0.35 3.89
CA GLU A 31 -11.47 -1.25 3.00
C GLU A 31 -12.13 -0.50 1.84
N LYS A 32 -12.77 0.64 2.12
CA LYS A 32 -13.37 1.49 1.07
C LYS A 32 -12.31 2.06 0.13
N LEU A 33 -11.18 2.51 0.66
CA LEU A 33 -10.08 3.04 -0.14
C LEU A 33 -9.45 1.96 -1.01
N ALA A 34 -9.19 0.78 -0.46
CA ALA A 34 -8.64 -0.36 -1.19
C ALA A 34 -9.57 -0.80 -2.33
N LYS A 35 -10.87 -0.94 -2.05
CA LYS A 35 -11.87 -1.27 -3.06
C LYS A 35 -11.89 -0.24 -4.19
N LEU A 36 -11.89 1.04 -3.87
CA LEU A 36 -11.88 2.11 -4.84
C LEU A 36 -10.58 2.14 -5.67
N ALA A 37 -9.44 1.86 -5.04
CA ALA A 37 -8.16 1.75 -5.73
C ALA A 37 -8.18 0.63 -6.77
N VAL A 38 -8.72 -0.54 -6.42
CA VAL A 38 -8.90 -1.67 -7.34
C VAL A 38 -9.85 -1.32 -8.48
N GLU A 39 -11.02 -0.76 -8.18
CA GLU A 39 -12.03 -0.35 -9.18
C GLU A 39 -11.50 0.68 -10.18
N GLN A 40 -10.64 1.59 -9.74
CA GLN A 40 -10.07 2.68 -10.54
C GLN A 40 -8.67 2.37 -11.09
N ASP A 41 -8.17 1.16 -10.86
CA ASP A 41 -6.84 0.71 -11.29
C ASP A 41 -5.69 1.61 -10.79
N LEU A 42 -5.78 2.07 -9.54
CA LEU A 42 -4.83 3.00 -8.93
C LEU A 42 -3.76 2.26 -8.12
N TYR A 43 -2.55 2.79 -8.13
CA TYR A 43 -1.53 2.44 -7.14
C TYR A 43 -1.77 3.16 -5.83
N MET A 44 -1.57 2.43 -4.72
CA MET A 44 -1.52 2.99 -3.36
C MET A 44 -0.07 3.03 -2.91
N GLU A 45 0.40 4.20 -2.51
CA GLU A 45 1.81 4.38 -2.16
C GLU A 45 2.09 3.95 -0.73
N ASP A 46 3.09 3.09 -0.56
CA ASP A 46 3.72 2.76 0.72
C ASP A 46 4.93 3.69 0.89
N ASN A 47 4.71 4.84 1.55
CA ASN A 47 5.63 5.95 1.61
C ASN A 47 6.42 5.95 2.92
N THR A 48 7.74 5.87 2.85
CA THR A 48 8.62 5.82 4.03
C THR A 48 9.01 7.20 4.58
N GLY A 49 8.70 8.27 3.87
CA GLY A 49 9.14 9.63 4.20
C GLY A 49 8.67 10.12 5.57
N CYS A 50 7.47 9.76 6.01
CA CYS A 50 6.97 10.13 7.33
C CYS A 50 7.86 9.57 8.45
N HIS A 51 8.36 8.34 8.30
CA HIS A 51 9.19 7.70 9.32
C HIS A 51 10.49 8.46 9.57
N TYR A 52 11.31 8.66 8.54
CA TYR A 52 12.64 9.25 8.76
C TYR A 52 12.64 10.77 8.88
N ARG A 53 11.60 11.46 8.37
CA ARG A 53 11.50 12.93 8.52
C ARG A 53 10.74 13.38 9.76
N TYR A 54 9.71 12.63 10.18
CA TYR A 54 8.81 13.03 11.27
C TYR A 54 8.78 12.03 12.42
N HIS A 55 9.62 10.99 12.37
CA HIS A 55 9.79 10.00 13.42
C HIS A 55 8.52 9.22 13.76
N THR A 56 7.62 9.01 12.79
CA THR A 56 6.47 8.14 13.01
C THR A 56 6.92 6.71 13.30
N ALA A 57 6.19 6.00 14.16
CA ALA A 57 6.52 4.62 14.53
C ALA A 57 6.45 3.66 13.34
N ASP A 58 5.45 3.83 12.48
CA ASP A 58 5.31 3.01 11.27
C ASP A 58 6.33 3.40 10.20
N ILE A 59 6.94 2.39 9.58
CA ILE A 59 7.72 2.56 8.38
C ILE A 59 6.80 2.27 7.20
N GLY A 60 6.43 3.31 6.44
CA GLY A 60 5.44 3.21 5.39
C GLY A 60 4.00 3.20 5.92
N LEU A 61 3.14 2.45 5.26
CA LEU A 61 1.75 2.26 5.68
C LEU A 61 1.67 1.55 7.04
N SER A 62 0.64 1.87 7.83
CA SER A 62 0.30 1.08 9.01
C SER A 62 0.02 -0.37 8.63
N ASP A 63 0.34 -1.30 9.52
CA ASP A 63 0.16 -2.73 9.23
C ASP A 63 -1.30 -3.09 8.92
N ALA A 64 -2.26 -2.44 9.56
CA ALA A 64 -3.68 -2.64 9.29
C ALA A 64 -4.05 -2.19 7.86
N PHE A 65 -3.56 -1.04 7.41
CA PHE A 65 -3.85 -0.55 6.07
C PHE A 65 -3.16 -1.41 5.00
N LEU A 66 -1.88 -1.72 5.20
CA LEU A 66 -1.14 -2.59 4.29
C LEU A 66 -1.82 -3.95 4.12
N ARG A 67 -2.28 -4.56 5.22
CA ARG A 67 -3.00 -5.82 5.19
C ARG A 67 -4.27 -5.73 4.35
N VAL A 68 -5.09 -4.71 4.55
CA VAL A 68 -6.32 -4.50 3.78
C VAL A 68 -6.03 -4.36 2.29
N LEU A 69 -5.01 -3.57 1.92
CA LEU A 69 -4.61 -3.41 0.52
C LEU A 69 -4.19 -4.74 -0.12
N ILE A 70 -3.39 -5.53 0.58
CA ILE A 70 -2.93 -6.84 0.09
C ILE A 70 -4.09 -7.81 -0.03
N ASP A 71 -4.96 -7.89 0.98
CA ASP A 71 -6.10 -8.81 1.00
C ASP A 71 -7.09 -8.52 -0.13
N GLN A 72 -7.26 -7.26 -0.50
CA GLN A 72 -8.10 -6.83 -1.62
C GLN A 72 -7.36 -6.78 -2.96
N GLN A 73 -6.08 -7.15 -2.99
CA GLN A 73 -5.25 -7.17 -4.21
C GLN A 73 -5.09 -5.80 -4.86
N ALA A 74 -5.08 -4.74 -4.07
CA ALA A 74 -4.76 -3.41 -4.54
C ALA A 74 -3.29 -3.33 -4.98
N LYS A 75 -3.01 -2.55 -6.00
CA LYS A 75 -1.65 -2.28 -6.44
C LYS A 75 -0.92 -1.41 -5.42
N ILE A 76 0.25 -1.82 -4.99
CA ILE A 76 1.08 -1.10 -4.04
C ILE A 76 2.39 -0.73 -4.72
N MET A 77 2.84 0.51 -4.52
CA MET A 77 4.18 0.93 -4.90
C MET A 77 4.87 1.59 -3.71
N THR A 78 6.15 1.33 -3.56
CA THR A 78 6.95 1.88 -2.46
C THR A 78 7.69 3.12 -2.91
N ALA A 79 7.70 4.16 -2.07
CA ALA A 79 8.42 5.39 -2.32
C ALA A 79 9.14 5.88 -1.06
N SER A 80 10.35 6.41 -1.23
CA SER A 80 11.10 7.05 -0.14
C SER A 80 10.69 8.50 0.09
N ASP A 81 10.02 9.12 -0.88
CA ASP A 81 9.61 10.54 -0.82
C ASP A 81 10.82 11.46 -0.52
N ALA A 82 11.92 11.19 -1.21
CA ALA A 82 13.18 11.87 -1.00
C ALA A 82 13.12 13.33 -1.44
N HIS A 83 13.58 14.24 -0.55
CA HIS A 83 13.70 15.67 -0.82
C HIS A 83 15.16 16.11 -0.99
N VAL A 84 16.09 15.19 -0.70
CA VAL A 84 17.54 15.35 -0.92
C VAL A 84 18.11 14.02 -1.41
N PRO A 85 19.24 14.01 -2.13
CA PRO A 85 19.82 12.79 -2.72
C PRO A 85 20.06 11.66 -1.71
N GLU A 86 20.48 12.00 -0.49
CA GLU A 86 20.80 11.05 0.58
C GLU A 86 19.58 10.26 1.08
N HIS A 87 18.37 10.76 0.81
CA HIS A 87 17.12 10.11 1.21
C HIS A 87 16.57 9.14 0.18
N VAL A 88 17.16 9.11 -1.01
CA VAL A 88 16.69 8.21 -2.08
C VAL A 88 16.82 6.76 -1.65
N GLY A 89 15.72 6.03 -1.67
CA GLY A 89 15.67 4.62 -1.30
C GLY A 89 15.60 4.35 0.21
N ASN A 90 15.55 5.36 1.08
CA ASN A 90 15.49 5.18 2.53
C ASN A 90 14.31 4.28 2.93
N PHE A 91 14.60 3.21 3.67
CA PHE A 91 13.65 2.23 4.22
C PHE A 91 12.77 1.46 3.21
N ILE A 92 12.96 1.63 1.90
CA ILE A 92 12.19 0.90 0.86
C ILE A 92 12.27 -0.61 1.06
N GLY A 93 13.46 -1.15 1.33
CA GLY A 93 13.65 -2.58 1.55
C GLY A 93 12.86 -3.14 2.73
N ILE A 94 12.55 -2.33 3.76
CA ILE A 94 11.71 -2.74 4.89
C ILE A 94 10.25 -2.85 4.47
N CYS A 95 9.73 -1.90 3.69
CA CYS A 95 8.38 -1.98 3.15
C CYS A 95 8.21 -3.20 2.25
N ASP A 96 9.15 -3.45 1.35
CA ASP A 96 9.14 -4.64 0.49
C ASP A 96 9.15 -5.94 1.30
N MET A 97 9.92 -5.98 2.40
CA MET A 97 9.96 -7.13 3.30
C MET A 97 8.64 -7.34 4.03
N LYS A 98 7.98 -6.28 4.49
CA LYS A 98 6.65 -6.35 5.14
C LYS A 98 5.63 -6.99 4.21
N VAL A 99 5.59 -6.58 2.93
CA VAL A 99 4.72 -7.17 1.92
C VAL A 99 5.03 -8.67 1.73
N LYS A 100 6.30 -9.04 1.60
CA LYS A 100 6.71 -10.45 1.44
C LYS A 100 6.35 -11.31 2.66
N ILE A 101 6.52 -10.79 3.86
CA ILE A 101 6.13 -11.50 5.09
C ILE A 101 4.63 -11.75 5.11
N HIS A 102 3.83 -10.74 4.75
CA HIS A 102 2.37 -10.90 4.70
C HIS A 102 1.97 -12.03 3.75
N PHE A 103 2.52 -12.09 2.54
CA PHE A 103 2.24 -13.17 1.60
C PHE A 103 2.67 -14.56 2.09
N ARG A 104 3.76 -14.64 2.86
CA ARG A 104 4.19 -15.92 3.47
C ARG A 104 3.22 -16.41 4.54
N MET A 105 2.67 -15.50 5.34
CA MET A 105 1.70 -15.83 6.39
C MET A 105 0.32 -16.19 5.81
N PHE A 106 -0.02 -15.65 4.64
CA PHE A 106 -1.31 -15.85 3.98
C PHE A 106 -1.15 -16.34 2.53
N PRO A 107 -0.62 -17.56 2.32
CA PRO A 107 -0.26 -18.07 0.99
C PRO A 107 -1.46 -18.24 0.04
N HIS A 108 -2.67 -18.31 0.57
CA HIS A 108 -3.90 -18.35 -0.22
C HIS A 108 -4.12 -17.08 -1.05
N ILE A 109 -3.69 -15.92 -0.56
CA ILE A 109 -3.76 -14.64 -1.27
C ILE A 109 -2.87 -14.68 -2.50
N LEU A 110 -1.63 -15.12 -2.33
CA LEU A 110 -0.66 -15.27 -3.43
C LEU A 110 -1.18 -16.24 -4.52
N ARG A 111 -1.79 -17.36 -4.12
CA ARG A 111 -2.36 -18.33 -5.09
C ARG A 111 -3.52 -17.74 -5.89
N LYS A 112 -4.32 -16.87 -5.28
CA LYS A 112 -5.42 -16.19 -5.95
C LYS A 112 -4.90 -15.18 -6.98
N GLN A 113 -3.86 -14.43 -6.63
CA GLN A 113 -3.21 -13.45 -7.49
C GLN A 113 -2.58 -14.12 -8.72
N LEU A 114 -1.81 -15.19 -8.52
CA LEU A 114 -1.19 -15.97 -9.61
C LEU A 114 -2.20 -16.57 -10.60
N ARG A 115 -3.43 -16.90 -10.14
CA ARG A 115 -4.47 -17.43 -11.03
C ARG A 115 -5.10 -16.34 -11.91
N GLN A 116 -5.10 -15.09 -11.48
CA GLN A 116 -5.65 -13.97 -12.25
C GLN A 116 -4.67 -13.50 -13.34
N ASP A 117 -3.37 -13.70 -13.14
CA ASP A 117 -2.31 -13.32 -14.07
C ASP A 117 -2.10 -14.33 -15.22
N ILE A 118 -2.79 -15.47 -15.20
CA ILE A 118 -2.75 -16.44 -16.30
C ILE A 118 -3.79 -16.01 -17.35
N PRO A 119 -3.37 -15.51 -18.51
CA PRO A 119 -4.32 -15.20 -19.58
C PRO A 119 -5.05 -16.47 -19.99
N ALA A 120 -6.38 -16.38 -20.07
CA ALA A 120 -7.20 -17.48 -20.58
C ALA A 120 -6.61 -17.94 -21.92
N ARG A 121 -6.10 -19.16 -22.00
CA ARG A 121 -5.68 -19.74 -23.27
C ARG A 121 -6.91 -19.74 -24.16
N ARG A 122 -6.91 -18.89 -25.18
CA ARG A 122 -7.87 -19.00 -26.26
C ARG A 122 -7.58 -20.32 -26.96
N HIS A 123 -8.43 -21.31 -26.76
CA HIS A 123 -8.47 -22.46 -27.65
C HIS A 123 -8.99 -21.94 -29.00
N GLY A 124 -8.07 -21.85 -29.94
CA GLY A 124 -8.39 -21.69 -31.35
C GLY A 124 -8.77 -23.02 -31.94
#